data_4ac010fba69b67978977988fd935cd64
#
_entry.id   4ac010fba69b67978977988fd935cd64
#
_cell.length_a   1.000
_cell.length_b   1.000
_cell.length_c   1.000
_cell.angle_alpha   90.00
_cell.angle_beta   90.00
_cell.angle_gamma   90.00
#
_symmetry.space_group_name_H-M   'P 1'
#
loop_
_entity.id
_entity.type
_entity.pdbx_description
1 polymer ?
#
loop_
_entity_poly.entity_id
_entity_poly.type
_entity_poly.pdbx_seq_one_letter_code
_entity_poly.pdbx_strand_id
1 'polypeptide(L)'
;MDYKKLLLVAFLIYGCSNSMPRFGTGGRYEEGRDQFLRGRGGDMDKAIVAFEAVVTVDPTYKDSLTYLGRAYYRKQRYQGAFAILQRALAVNPDNEIAWISLGMTQLQLGQNEKGIETLKGGITLASKVMVEGYHGYEKWDNRHTIQASIRRSAFLLISDSQAKEKILQSLSQLLAQVDDEENSQKTNHVQNVAPLYR
;
A
#
# COMPACT_ATOMS: atom_id res chain seq x y z
N MET A 1 3.26 -53.38 -15.84
CA MET A 1 3.13 -52.19 -15.00
C MET A 1 2.32 -51.17 -15.77
N ASP A 2 1.08 -50.88 -15.33
CA ASP A 2 0.07 -50.17 -16.13
C ASP A 2 0.44 -48.69 -16.33
N TYR A 3 0.73 -48.29 -17.57
CA TYR A 3 1.08 -46.90 -17.93
C TYR A 3 -0.01 -45.88 -17.56
N LYS A 4 -1.27 -46.33 -17.40
CA LYS A 4 -2.39 -45.51 -16.92
C LYS A 4 -2.19 -45.07 -15.46
N LYS A 5 -1.57 -45.92 -14.62
CA LYS A 5 -1.20 -45.54 -13.20
C LYS A 5 -0.01 -44.60 -13.15
N LEU A 6 0.92 -44.72 -14.12
CA LEU A 6 2.08 -43.82 -14.22
C LEU A 6 1.65 -42.39 -14.65
N LEU A 7 0.69 -42.27 -15.56
CA LEU A 7 0.11 -40.99 -16.00
C LEU A 7 -0.65 -40.27 -14.87
N LEU A 8 -1.35 -41.03 -14.02
CA LEU A 8 -2.11 -40.48 -12.91
C LEU A 8 -1.16 -39.91 -11.81
N VAL A 9 -0.02 -40.56 -11.56
CA VAL A 9 1.00 -40.08 -10.63
C VAL A 9 1.73 -38.86 -11.21
N ALA A 10 2.01 -38.82 -12.51
CA ALA A 10 2.61 -37.68 -13.17
C ALA A 10 1.70 -36.43 -13.13
N PHE A 11 0.37 -36.58 -13.22
CA PHE A 11 -0.61 -35.51 -13.11
C PHE A 11 -0.65 -34.91 -11.68
N LEU A 12 -0.42 -35.75 -10.65
CA LEU A 12 -0.38 -35.31 -9.25
C LEU A 12 0.93 -34.55 -8.91
N ILE A 13 2.02 -34.81 -9.64
CA ILE A 13 3.32 -34.16 -9.39
C ILE A 13 3.43 -32.82 -10.14
N TYR A 14 2.76 -32.67 -11.33
CA TYR A 14 2.77 -31.43 -12.11
C TYR A 14 1.73 -30.39 -11.67
N GLY A 15 0.82 -30.73 -10.75
CA GLY A 15 -0.29 -29.89 -10.30
C GLY A 15 0.00 -28.97 -9.11
N CYS A 16 1.20 -28.94 -8.54
CA CYS A 16 1.47 -28.25 -7.27
C CYS A 16 2.54 -27.15 -7.36
N SER A 17 2.51 -26.31 -8.38
CA SER A 17 3.25 -25.04 -8.33
C SER A 17 2.31 -23.82 -8.19
N ASN A 18 1.07 -24.01 -7.79
CA ASN A 18 0.22 -22.91 -7.39
C ASN A 18 0.32 -22.75 -5.88
N SER A 19 0.78 -21.56 -5.46
CA SER A 19 0.73 -21.12 -4.07
C SER A 19 -0.57 -21.56 -3.41
N MET A 20 -0.47 -22.20 -2.25
CA MET A 20 -1.66 -22.57 -1.46
C MET A 20 -2.62 -21.39 -1.38
N PRO A 21 -3.93 -21.60 -1.59
CA PRO A 21 -4.91 -20.52 -1.44
C PRO A 21 -4.73 -19.89 -0.05
N ARG A 22 -4.54 -18.59 -0.01
CA ARG A 22 -4.42 -17.85 1.25
C ARG A 22 -5.80 -17.73 1.86
N PHE A 23 -6.13 -18.61 2.80
CA PHE A 23 -7.43 -18.65 3.47
C PHE A 23 -7.54 -17.60 4.58
N GLY A 24 -8.77 -17.14 4.82
CA GLY A 24 -9.12 -16.21 5.89
C GLY A 24 -8.73 -14.76 5.60
N THR A 25 -9.04 -13.87 6.54
CA THR A 25 -8.80 -12.42 6.45
C THR A 25 -7.33 -12.10 6.23
N GLY A 26 -6.43 -12.75 6.99
CA GLY A 26 -4.99 -12.55 6.88
C GLY A 26 -4.43 -12.96 5.52
N GLY A 27 -4.88 -14.08 4.97
CA GLY A 27 -4.45 -14.54 3.66
C GLY A 27 -4.89 -13.61 2.53
N ARG A 28 -6.12 -13.11 2.59
CA ARG A 28 -6.64 -12.13 1.62
C ARG A 28 -5.92 -10.78 1.74
N TYR A 29 -5.62 -10.34 2.94
CA TYR A 29 -4.83 -9.13 3.15
C TYR A 29 -3.44 -9.24 2.48
N GLU A 30 -2.73 -10.34 2.70
CA GLU A 30 -1.41 -10.55 2.09
C GLU A 30 -1.50 -10.70 0.56
N GLU A 31 -2.54 -11.31 0.03
CA GLU A 31 -2.79 -11.37 -1.41
C GLU A 31 -2.99 -9.97 -2.00
N GLY A 32 -3.88 -9.18 -1.39
CA GLY A 32 -4.13 -7.80 -1.80
C GLY A 32 -2.87 -6.95 -1.75
N ARG A 33 -2.10 -7.06 -0.68
CA ARG A 33 -0.84 -6.34 -0.49
C ARG A 33 0.21 -6.74 -1.53
N ASP A 34 0.36 -8.04 -1.81
CA ASP A 34 1.28 -8.51 -2.85
C ASP A 34 0.91 -7.96 -4.24
N GLN A 35 -0.37 -7.99 -4.61
CA GLN A 35 -0.82 -7.42 -5.89
C GLN A 35 -0.63 -5.90 -5.96
N PHE A 36 -0.85 -5.20 -4.85
CA PHE A 36 -0.70 -3.75 -4.77
C PHE A 36 0.77 -3.31 -4.84
N LEU A 37 1.68 -3.97 -4.11
CA LEU A 37 3.09 -3.57 -3.99
C LEU A 37 3.94 -3.99 -5.20
N ARG A 38 3.51 -4.96 -6.01
CA ARG A 38 4.25 -5.35 -7.24
C ARG A 38 4.28 -4.28 -8.32
N GLY A 39 3.62 -3.16 -8.16
CA GLY A 39 3.63 -2.07 -9.13
C GLY A 39 3.15 -2.51 -10.52
N ARG A 40 4.01 -2.41 -11.54
CA ARG A 40 3.65 -2.79 -12.92
C ARG A 40 3.38 -4.28 -13.12
N GLY A 41 3.91 -5.14 -12.25
CA GLY A 41 3.70 -6.59 -12.30
C GLY A 41 2.51 -7.08 -11.48
N GLY A 42 1.86 -6.20 -10.74
CA GLY A 42 0.69 -6.51 -9.92
C GLY A 42 -0.64 -6.26 -10.64
N ASP A 43 -1.68 -6.91 -10.14
CA ASP A 43 -3.05 -6.76 -10.62
C ASP A 43 -3.85 -5.94 -9.62
N MET A 44 -4.11 -4.67 -9.95
CA MET A 44 -4.81 -3.75 -9.06
C MET A 44 -6.28 -4.14 -8.84
N ASP A 45 -6.93 -4.79 -9.81
CA ASP A 45 -8.31 -5.26 -9.62
C ASP A 45 -8.35 -6.44 -8.64
N LYS A 46 -7.36 -7.35 -8.69
CA LYS A 46 -7.21 -8.40 -7.67
C LYS A 46 -6.92 -7.83 -6.29
N ALA A 47 -6.07 -6.79 -6.20
CA ALA A 47 -5.81 -6.10 -4.94
C ALA A 47 -7.10 -5.53 -4.36
N ILE A 48 -7.93 -4.86 -5.17
CA ILE A 48 -9.22 -4.31 -4.76
C ILE A 48 -10.13 -5.41 -4.22
N VAL A 49 -10.34 -6.50 -4.99
CA VAL A 49 -11.21 -7.61 -4.57
C VAL A 49 -10.75 -8.22 -3.25
N ALA A 50 -9.43 -8.40 -3.08
CA ALA A 50 -8.87 -8.95 -1.86
C ALA A 50 -9.10 -8.02 -0.66
N PHE A 51 -8.82 -6.71 -0.80
CA PHE A 51 -9.04 -5.75 0.30
C PHE A 51 -10.53 -5.51 0.59
N GLU A 52 -11.42 -5.49 -0.42
CA GLU A 52 -12.87 -5.43 -0.21
C GLU A 52 -13.36 -6.60 0.65
N ALA A 53 -12.87 -7.81 0.35
CA ALA A 53 -13.21 -8.98 1.15
C ALA A 53 -12.68 -8.90 2.60
N VAL A 54 -11.49 -8.30 2.81
CA VAL A 54 -10.95 -8.06 4.16
C VAL A 54 -11.82 -7.06 4.91
N VAL A 55 -12.06 -5.87 4.35
CA VAL A 55 -12.78 -4.79 5.03
C VAL A 55 -14.28 -5.07 5.24
N THR A 56 -14.83 -6.06 4.51
CA THR A 56 -16.19 -6.56 4.73
C THR A 56 -16.27 -7.40 6.00
N VAL A 57 -15.24 -8.20 6.28
CA VAL A 57 -15.18 -9.07 7.47
C VAL A 57 -14.69 -8.29 8.69
N ASP A 58 -13.62 -7.53 8.52
CA ASP A 58 -13.02 -6.72 9.58
C ASP A 58 -12.46 -5.40 9.00
N PRO A 59 -13.20 -4.30 9.12
CA PRO A 59 -12.76 -3.00 8.61
C PRO A 59 -11.56 -2.41 9.39
N THR A 60 -11.24 -2.98 10.56
CA THR A 60 -10.09 -2.54 11.38
C THR A 60 -8.84 -3.37 11.16
N TYR A 61 -8.92 -4.38 10.28
CA TYR A 61 -7.79 -5.28 10.04
C TYR A 61 -6.62 -4.55 9.37
N LYS A 62 -5.58 -4.26 10.17
CA LYS A 62 -4.37 -3.55 9.73
C LYS A 62 -4.71 -2.31 8.88
N ASP A 63 -3.95 -2.06 7.83
CA ASP A 63 -4.12 -0.92 6.90
C ASP A 63 -5.00 -1.25 5.69
N SER A 64 -5.90 -2.23 5.79
CA SER A 64 -6.73 -2.68 4.66
C SER A 64 -7.54 -1.57 4.01
N LEU A 65 -8.13 -0.67 4.82
CA LEU A 65 -8.87 0.49 4.31
C LEU A 65 -7.94 1.47 3.58
N THR A 66 -6.74 1.70 4.09
CA THR A 66 -5.76 2.58 3.45
C THR A 66 -5.33 2.02 2.09
N TYR A 67 -5.00 0.72 2.03
CA TYR A 67 -4.67 0.06 0.77
C TYR A 67 -5.83 0.06 -0.22
N LEU A 68 -7.06 -0.22 0.22
CA LEU A 68 -8.24 -0.20 -0.64
C LEU A 68 -8.48 1.20 -1.21
N GLY A 69 -8.41 2.24 -0.39
CA GLY A 69 -8.56 3.63 -0.83
C GLY A 69 -7.49 4.03 -1.84
N ARG A 70 -6.24 3.65 -1.60
CA ARG A 70 -5.11 3.86 -2.54
C ARG A 70 -5.29 3.07 -3.83
N ALA A 71 -5.81 1.85 -3.78
CA ALA A 71 -6.09 1.04 -4.96
C ALA A 71 -7.20 1.67 -5.82
N TYR A 72 -8.26 2.16 -5.20
CA TYR A 72 -9.29 2.94 -5.90
C TYR A 72 -8.72 4.22 -6.53
N TYR A 73 -7.84 4.95 -5.82
CA TYR A 73 -7.16 6.12 -6.38
C TYR A 73 -6.35 5.76 -7.63
N ARG A 74 -5.56 4.70 -7.61
CA ARG A 74 -4.78 4.21 -8.76
C ARG A 74 -5.66 3.82 -9.95
N LYS A 75 -6.87 3.33 -9.69
CA LYS A 75 -7.89 3.02 -10.71
C LYS A 75 -8.74 4.24 -11.09
N GLN A 76 -8.39 5.44 -10.63
CA GLN A 76 -9.11 6.71 -10.88
C GLN A 76 -10.57 6.69 -10.38
N ARG A 77 -10.92 5.78 -9.46
CA ARG A 77 -12.22 5.72 -8.79
C ARG A 77 -12.24 6.68 -7.61
N TYR A 78 -12.08 8.00 -7.88
CA TYR A 78 -11.79 9.00 -6.85
C TYR A 78 -12.89 9.14 -5.78
N GLN A 79 -14.18 9.04 -6.14
CA GLN A 79 -15.25 9.08 -5.16
C GLN A 79 -15.20 7.89 -4.21
N GLY A 80 -14.94 6.69 -4.73
CA GLY A 80 -14.74 5.49 -3.92
C GLY A 80 -13.51 5.62 -3.02
N ALA A 81 -12.38 6.09 -3.57
CA ALA A 81 -11.17 6.36 -2.80
C ALA A 81 -11.44 7.33 -1.65
N PHE A 82 -12.14 8.43 -1.90
CA PHE A 82 -12.50 9.43 -0.89
C PHE A 82 -13.27 8.79 0.27
N ALA A 83 -14.34 8.05 -0.03
CA ALA A 83 -15.18 7.43 1.00
C ALA A 83 -14.40 6.40 1.86
N ILE A 84 -13.57 5.58 1.22
CA ILE A 84 -12.77 4.56 1.92
C ILE A 84 -11.67 5.19 2.77
N LEU A 85 -10.97 6.22 2.25
CA LEU A 85 -9.90 6.90 2.99
C LEU A 85 -10.44 7.68 4.20
N GLN A 86 -11.63 8.25 4.11
CA GLN A 86 -12.30 8.83 5.29
C GLN A 86 -12.58 7.75 6.36
N ARG A 87 -13.03 6.57 5.95
CA ARG A 87 -13.21 5.44 6.88
C ARG A 87 -11.88 4.98 7.48
N ALA A 88 -10.79 4.95 6.68
CA ALA A 88 -9.45 4.62 7.18
C ALA A 88 -9.03 5.57 8.30
N LEU A 89 -9.23 6.87 8.12
CA LEU A 89 -8.89 7.89 9.12
C LEU A 89 -9.83 7.89 10.33
N ALA A 90 -11.07 7.43 10.18
CA ALA A 90 -11.97 7.22 11.31
C ALA A 90 -11.51 6.05 12.21
N VAL A 91 -10.86 5.04 11.62
CA VAL A 91 -10.26 3.90 12.35
C VAL A 91 -8.90 4.25 12.94
N ASN A 92 -8.04 4.88 12.15
CA ASN A 92 -6.69 5.29 12.56
C ASN A 92 -6.43 6.74 12.12
N PRO A 93 -6.67 7.73 13.01
CA PRO A 93 -6.46 9.15 12.71
C PRO A 93 -5.00 9.53 12.46
N ASP A 94 -4.05 8.73 12.95
CA ASP A 94 -2.61 8.99 12.84
C ASP A 94 -1.98 8.31 11.60
N ASN A 95 -2.78 7.74 10.70
CA ASN A 95 -2.28 7.11 9.48
C ASN A 95 -1.91 8.17 8.43
N GLU A 96 -0.62 8.53 8.38
CA GLU A 96 -0.07 9.55 7.47
C GLU A 96 -0.28 9.21 6.00
N ILE A 97 -0.23 7.92 5.64
CA ILE A 97 -0.44 7.47 4.26
C ILE A 97 -1.90 7.64 3.84
N ALA A 98 -2.85 7.41 4.76
CA ALA A 98 -4.26 7.67 4.50
C ALA A 98 -4.53 9.18 4.35
N TRP A 99 -3.92 10.04 5.18
CA TRP A 99 -4.01 11.49 5.05
C TRP A 99 -3.50 11.98 3.70
N ILE A 100 -2.29 11.58 3.31
CA ILE A 100 -1.69 11.95 2.01
C ILE A 100 -2.59 11.48 0.87
N SER A 101 -3.05 10.24 0.90
CA SER A 101 -3.89 9.66 -0.14
C SER A 101 -5.26 10.34 -0.24
N LEU A 102 -5.85 10.74 0.90
CA LEU A 102 -7.09 11.50 0.95
C LEU A 102 -6.92 12.89 0.34
N GLY A 103 -5.86 13.60 0.71
CA GLY A 103 -5.60 14.93 0.15
C GLY A 103 -5.35 14.90 -1.36
N MET A 104 -4.59 13.90 -1.85
CA MET A 104 -4.43 13.68 -3.30
C MET A 104 -5.78 13.40 -3.98
N THR A 105 -6.63 12.61 -3.35
CA THR A 105 -7.97 12.29 -3.86
C THR A 105 -8.84 13.54 -3.92
N GLN A 106 -8.80 14.39 -2.90
CA GLN A 106 -9.51 15.66 -2.86
C GLN A 106 -9.07 16.61 -3.98
N LEU A 107 -7.77 16.70 -4.27
CA LEU A 107 -7.24 17.46 -5.41
C LEU A 107 -7.80 16.92 -6.74
N GLN A 108 -7.88 15.60 -6.91
CA GLN A 108 -8.45 15.01 -8.13
C GLN A 108 -9.96 15.26 -8.26
N LEU A 109 -10.67 15.40 -7.15
CA LEU A 109 -12.08 15.77 -7.11
C LEU A 109 -12.33 17.28 -7.23
N GLY A 110 -11.29 18.12 -7.43
CA GLY A 110 -11.41 19.57 -7.54
C GLY A 110 -11.57 20.30 -6.21
N GLN A 111 -11.45 19.60 -5.07
CA GLN A 111 -11.52 20.18 -3.72
C GLN A 111 -10.14 20.76 -3.33
N ASN A 112 -9.63 21.73 -4.08
CA ASN A 112 -8.24 22.14 -4.02
C ASN A 112 -7.80 22.62 -2.64
N GLU A 113 -8.51 23.57 -2.04
CA GLU A 113 -8.16 24.15 -0.73
C GLU A 113 -8.13 23.07 0.37
N LYS A 114 -9.21 22.27 0.43
CA LYS A 114 -9.32 21.19 1.40
C LYS A 114 -8.27 20.10 1.17
N GLY A 115 -7.96 19.78 -0.09
CA GLY A 115 -6.91 18.84 -0.45
C GLY A 115 -5.54 19.31 0.03
N ILE A 116 -5.19 20.57 -0.18
CA ILE A 116 -3.93 21.16 0.30
C ILE A 116 -3.84 21.13 1.83
N GLU A 117 -4.92 21.48 2.54
CA GLU A 117 -4.96 21.41 3.99
C GLU A 117 -4.76 19.99 4.50
N THR A 118 -5.48 19.03 3.93
CA THR A 118 -5.36 17.60 4.25
C THR A 118 -3.92 17.10 3.99
N LEU A 119 -3.30 17.50 2.88
CA LEU A 119 -1.93 17.13 2.54
C LEU A 119 -0.91 17.70 3.53
N LYS A 120 -1.08 18.95 3.97
CA LYS A 120 -0.21 19.55 5.00
C LYS A 120 -0.25 18.73 6.29
N GLY A 121 -1.44 18.30 6.73
CA GLY A 121 -1.61 17.41 7.87
C GLY A 121 -0.87 16.08 7.69
N GLY A 122 -1.09 15.41 6.56
CA GLY A 122 -0.45 14.14 6.23
C GLY A 122 1.08 14.21 6.16
N ILE A 123 1.63 15.27 5.53
CA ILE A 123 3.09 15.49 5.46
C ILE A 123 3.68 15.81 6.83
N THR A 124 2.95 16.51 7.69
CA THR A 124 3.38 16.75 9.07
C THR A 124 3.45 15.45 9.87
N LEU A 125 2.44 14.59 9.76
CA LEU A 125 2.45 13.26 10.39
C LEU A 125 3.58 12.39 9.85
N ALA A 126 3.77 12.32 8.52
CA ALA A 126 4.85 11.57 7.90
C ALA A 126 6.24 12.06 8.38
N SER A 127 6.42 13.37 8.53
CA SER A 127 7.66 13.96 9.07
C SER A 127 7.91 13.52 10.50
N LYS A 128 6.86 13.45 11.33
CA LYS A 128 6.95 13.00 12.73
C LYS A 128 7.35 11.52 12.80
N VAL A 129 6.68 10.66 12.02
CA VAL A 129 7.00 9.23 11.96
C VAL A 129 8.44 8.99 11.52
N MET A 130 8.96 9.76 10.56
CA MET A 130 10.36 9.65 10.11
C MET A 130 11.38 10.04 11.18
N VAL A 131 11.04 10.91 12.12
CA VAL A 131 11.90 11.28 13.25
C VAL A 131 11.84 10.25 14.36
N GLU A 132 10.66 9.76 14.67
CA GLU A 132 10.40 8.79 15.75
C GLU A 132 10.76 7.35 15.36
N GLY A 133 10.87 7.07 14.05
CA GLY A 133 11.09 5.76 13.46
C GLY A 133 9.80 4.95 13.27
N TYR A 134 9.84 4.04 12.29
CA TYR A 134 8.76 3.07 12.09
C TYR A 134 8.96 1.89 13.04
N HIS A 135 8.04 1.70 13.98
CA HIS A 135 8.09 0.59 14.93
C HIS A 135 8.15 -0.77 14.21
N GLY A 136 9.17 -1.56 14.53
CA GLY A 136 9.40 -2.89 13.96
C GLY A 136 10.32 -2.95 12.73
N TYR A 137 10.84 -1.81 12.26
CA TYR A 137 11.80 -1.75 11.15
C TYR A 137 13.10 -1.09 11.59
N GLU A 138 14.15 -1.89 11.81
CA GLU A 138 15.46 -1.40 12.28
C GLU A 138 16.21 -0.50 11.28
N LYS A 139 15.87 -0.59 9.99
CA LYS A 139 16.60 0.06 8.88
C LYS A 139 15.66 0.67 7.84
N TRP A 140 14.63 1.37 8.29
CA TRP A 140 13.72 2.07 7.41
C TRP A 140 14.40 3.28 6.74
N ASP A 141 14.17 3.46 5.42
CA ASP A 141 14.70 4.57 4.61
C ASP A 141 16.22 4.81 4.74
N ASN A 142 17.01 3.74 4.70
CA ASN A 142 18.47 3.82 4.78
C ASN A 142 19.12 4.77 3.76
N ARG A 143 18.45 4.99 2.62
CA ARG A 143 18.92 5.88 1.56
C ARG A 143 18.43 7.32 1.74
N HIS A 144 17.64 7.62 2.76
CA HIS A 144 17.01 8.92 3.02
C HIS A 144 16.17 9.45 1.84
N THR A 145 15.66 8.57 0.97
CA THR A 145 14.89 8.92 -0.22
C THR A 145 13.47 9.34 0.14
N ILE A 146 12.85 8.65 1.09
CA ILE A 146 11.51 8.97 1.62
C ILE A 146 11.58 10.31 2.34
N GLN A 147 12.56 10.50 3.22
CA GLN A 147 12.78 11.78 3.93
C GLN A 147 12.98 12.95 2.96
N ALA A 148 13.77 12.76 1.90
CA ALA A 148 13.96 13.79 0.87
C ALA A 148 12.67 14.12 0.13
N SER A 149 11.84 13.12 -0.16
CA SER A 149 10.54 13.31 -0.83
C SER A 149 9.50 13.97 0.07
N ILE A 150 9.50 13.70 1.37
CA ILE A 150 8.68 14.41 2.36
C ILE A 150 9.05 15.89 2.36
N ARG A 151 10.35 16.23 2.46
CA ARG A 151 10.82 17.63 2.43
C ARG A 151 10.44 18.35 1.14
N ARG A 152 10.57 17.69 -0.01
CA ARG A 152 10.18 18.25 -1.32
C ARG A 152 8.67 18.52 -1.37
N SER A 153 7.86 17.57 -0.93
CA SER A 153 6.40 17.72 -0.91
C SER A 153 5.96 18.83 0.04
N ALA A 154 6.59 18.92 1.24
CA ALA A 154 6.34 20.01 2.17
C ALA A 154 6.67 21.39 1.55
N PHE A 155 7.81 21.49 0.88
CA PHE A 155 8.21 22.73 0.20
C PHE A 155 7.18 23.13 -0.87
N LEU A 156 6.73 22.21 -1.73
CA LEU A 156 5.74 22.50 -2.77
C LEU A 156 4.39 22.92 -2.19
N LEU A 157 3.95 22.32 -1.10
CA LEU A 157 2.68 22.67 -0.45
C LEU A 157 2.70 24.10 0.17
N ILE A 158 3.89 24.64 0.46
CA ILE A 158 4.05 25.98 1.03
C ILE A 158 4.32 26.99 -0.07
N SER A 159 5.27 26.71 -1.00
CA SER A 159 5.77 27.68 -1.98
C SER A 159 4.91 27.80 -3.23
N ASP A 160 4.23 26.73 -3.65
CA ASP A 160 3.48 26.67 -4.91
C ASP A 160 2.22 25.79 -4.76
N SER A 161 1.36 26.17 -3.82
CA SER A 161 0.12 25.43 -3.53
C SER A 161 -0.86 25.37 -4.70
N GLN A 162 -0.68 26.20 -5.74
CA GLN A 162 -1.49 26.20 -6.95
C GLN A 162 -0.95 25.20 -8.01
N ALA A 163 0.26 24.69 -7.86
CA ALA A 163 0.85 23.74 -8.80
C ALA A 163 0.38 22.29 -8.54
N LYS A 164 -0.91 22.06 -8.71
CA LYS A 164 -1.57 20.77 -8.46
C LYS A 164 -0.81 19.57 -9.04
N GLU A 165 -0.41 19.65 -10.31
CA GLU A 165 0.26 18.56 -11.02
C GLU A 165 1.63 18.23 -10.40
N LYS A 166 2.41 19.25 -10.05
CA LYS A 166 3.72 19.08 -9.39
C LYS A 166 3.56 18.46 -8.00
N ILE A 167 2.55 18.92 -7.24
CA ILE A 167 2.23 18.37 -5.92
C ILE A 167 1.86 16.90 -6.04
N LEU A 168 0.92 16.56 -6.93
CA LEU A 168 0.50 15.17 -7.16
C LEU A 168 1.64 14.27 -7.62
N GLN A 169 2.52 14.76 -8.49
CA GLN A 169 3.71 14.03 -8.92
C GLN A 169 4.67 13.77 -7.77
N SER A 170 4.98 14.79 -6.95
CA SER A 170 5.86 14.65 -5.78
C SER A 170 5.32 13.65 -4.77
N LEU A 171 4.02 13.71 -4.47
CA LEU A 171 3.37 12.80 -3.53
C LEU A 171 3.24 11.38 -4.09
N SER A 172 2.99 11.23 -5.38
CA SER A 172 3.00 9.92 -6.04
C SER A 172 4.37 9.27 -5.96
N GLN A 173 5.44 10.04 -6.13
CA GLN A 173 6.83 9.57 -5.95
C GLN A 173 7.09 9.17 -4.49
N LEU A 174 6.66 9.99 -3.52
CA LEU A 174 6.78 9.68 -2.10
C LEU A 174 6.10 8.34 -1.77
N LEU A 175 4.83 8.17 -2.17
CA LEU A 175 4.09 6.94 -1.92
C LEU A 175 4.70 5.71 -2.60
N ALA A 176 5.27 5.88 -3.80
CA ALA A 176 5.97 4.79 -4.49
C ALA A 176 7.24 4.37 -3.73
N GLN A 177 8.00 5.31 -3.18
CA GLN A 177 9.18 5.02 -2.37
C GLN A 177 8.83 4.32 -1.05
N VAL A 178 7.72 4.70 -0.41
CA VAL A 178 7.19 3.99 0.76
C VAL A 178 6.81 2.55 0.39
N ASP A 179 6.12 2.35 -0.72
CA ASP A 179 5.74 1.01 -1.20
C ASP A 179 6.95 0.14 -1.53
N ASP A 180 7.98 0.71 -2.16
CA ASP A 180 9.23 0.00 -2.49
C ASP A 180 9.99 -0.40 -1.21
N GLU A 181 10.07 0.50 -0.23
CA GLU A 181 10.71 0.20 1.06
C GLU A 181 9.94 -0.89 1.81
N GLU A 182 8.62 -0.81 1.87
CA GLU A 182 7.77 -1.82 2.51
C GLU A 182 7.92 -3.20 1.85
N ASN A 183 7.97 -3.24 0.51
CA ASN A 183 8.18 -4.48 -0.23
C ASN A 183 9.59 -5.06 0.01
N SER A 184 10.61 -4.20 0.11
CA SER A 184 11.98 -4.58 0.42
C SER A 184 12.10 -5.20 1.82
N GLN A 185 11.50 -4.56 2.83
CA GLN A 185 11.50 -5.04 4.21
C GLN A 185 10.81 -6.42 4.33
N LYS A 186 9.69 -6.61 3.63
CA LYS A 186 8.99 -7.90 3.57
C LYS A 186 9.88 -9.00 3.00
N THR A 187 10.60 -8.72 1.90
CA THR A 187 11.49 -9.68 1.24
C THR A 187 12.65 -10.07 2.14
N ASN A 188 13.26 -9.11 2.81
CA ASN A 188 14.36 -9.33 3.74
C ASN A 188 13.93 -10.18 4.96
N HIS A 189 12.72 -9.94 5.49
CA HIS A 189 12.20 -10.72 6.60
C HIS A 189 12.01 -12.19 6.22
N VAL A 190 11.48 -12.48 5.04
CA VAL A 190 11.28 -13.85 4.52
C VAL A 190 12.64 -14.58 4.34
N GLN A 191 13.66 -13.90 3.83
CA GLN A 191 14.99 -14.48 3.64
C GLN A 191 15.69 -14.81 4.97
N ASN A 192 15.49 -14.00 6.00
CA ASN A 192 16.11 -14.21 7.32
C ASN A 192 15.44 -15.32 8.13
N VAL A 193 14.19 -15.69 7.83
CA VAL A 193 13.45 -16.76 8.53
C VAL A 193 13.62 -18.13 7.85
N ALA A 194 14.01 -18.18 6.57
CA ALA A 194 14.15 -19.41 5.80
C ALA A 194 15.28 -20.41 6.23
N PRO A 195 16.36 -20.02 6.95
CA PRO A 195 17.45 -20.95 7.30
C PRO A 195 17.15 -21.96 8.42
N LEU A 196 16.00 -21.92 9.07
CA LEU A 196 15.72 -22.77 10.24
C LEU A 196 15.16 -24.17 9.89
N TYR A 197 15.04 -24.53 8.62
CA TYR A 197 14.55 -25.84 8.15
C TYR A 197 15.51 -26.52 7.16
N ARG A 198 16.80 -26.60 7.52
CA ARG A 198 17.75 -27.55 6.89
C ARG A 198 18.24 -28.56 7.87
#